data_8ff6fd6558633e20042765afb9b5472b
#
_entry.id   8ff6fd6558633e20042765afb9b5472b
#
_cell.length_a   1.000
_cell.length_b   1.000
_cell.length_c   1.000
_cell.angle_alpha   90.00
_cell.angle_beta   90.00
_cell.angle_gamma   90.00
#
_symmetry.space_group_name_H-M   'P 1'
#
loop_
_entity.id
_entity.type
_entity.pdbx_description
1 polymer ?
#
loop_
_entity_poly.entity_id
_entity_poly.type
_entity_poly.pdbx_seq_one_letter_code
_entity_poly.pdbx_strand_id
1 'polypeptide(L)'
;MNDKIEGLVLKISDYKENDLLIDVLTKDHLFFSFVARGSKKTSSHHHFYNFCLYEFLIDYKDNKTMYTVYDGKLLENYYDDNMKLMAFKDILAEVSIKSKELKDYDMFENLLFVFRNMNSRNCYLMGSLYLSYILKISGISPEVDQCVICANKKVVSISKRLGGFVCLNHVQGEDLMEVDTLKKFRLINKASFENYDVIKCIDFSFDDFKLLVEFYEMNSEINLKSFKIYKELFE
;
A
#
# COMPACT_ATOMS: atom_id res chain seq x y z
N MET A 1 9.77 18.82 25.22
CA MET A 1 10.76 17.72 25.18
C MET A 1 10.80 17.28 23.73
N ASN A 2 11.96 17.21 23.10
CA ASN A 2 12.03 16.76 21.71
C ASN A 2 12.13 15.25 21.72
N ASP A 3 11.16 14.59 21.08
CA ASP A 3 11.15 13.13 21.02
C ASP A 3 11.69 12.67 19.67
N LYS A 4 12.33 11.50 19.67
CA LYS A 4 12.82 10.84 18.48
C LYS A 4 11.80 9.79 18.05
N ILE A 5 11.39 9.85 16.79
CA ILE A 5 10.45 8.91 16.20
C ILE A 5 11.02 8.37 14.90
N GLU A 6 11.07 7.05 14.77
CA GLU A 6 11.40 6.38 13.52
C GLU A 6 10.16 6.27 12.64
N GLY A 7 10.26 6.69 11.38
CA GLY A 7 9.12 6.70 10.49
C GLY A 7 9.46 6.72 9.02
N LEU A 8 8.62 6.08 8.23
CA LEU A 8 8.66 6.01 6.78
C LEU A 8 7.85 7.15 6.18
N VAL A 9 8.48 7.97 5.37
CA VAL A 9 7.81 9.04 4.62
C VAL A 9 6.99 8.42 3.49
N LEU A 10 5.67 8.61 3.57
CA LEU A 10 4.73 8.13 2.55
C LEU A 10 4.43 9.19 1.50
N LYS A 11 4.33 10.45 1.93
CA LYS A 11 3.99 11.54 1.04
C LYS A 11 4.54 12.86 1.54
N ILE A 12 5.06 13.66 0.63
CA ILE A 12 5.44 15.05 0.86
C ILE A 12 4.56 15.92 -0.03
N SER A 13 4.02 16.98 0.55
CA SER A 13 3.20 17.95 -0.15
C SER A 13 3.54 19.39 0.28
N ASP A 14 3.23 20.31 -0.60
CA ASP A 14 3.39 21.73 -0.32
C ASP A 14 2.49 22.18 0.82
N TYR A 15 3.05 22.90 1.78
CA TYR A 15 2.31 23.51 2.88
C TYR A 15 2.80 24.94 3.10
N LYS A 16 1.89 25.90 2.96
CA LYS A 16 2.23 27.33 2.96
C LYS A 16 3.32 27.68 1.93
N GLU A 17 3.85 28.88 1.99
CA GLU A 17 4.81 29.40 1.02
C GLU A 17 6.15 28.65 1.05
N ASN A 18 6.68 28.40 2.26
CA ASN A 18 8.04 27.89 2.47
C ASN A 18 8.10 26.56 3.21
N ASP A 19 6.98 25.95 3.56
CA ASP A 19 6.90 24.76 4.40
C ASP A 19 6.48 23.53 3.58
N LEU A 20 6.83 22.35 4.09
CA LEU A 20 6.34 21.06 3.59
C LEU A 20 5.48 20.38 4.64
N LEU A 21 4.47 19.65 4.19
CA LEU A 21 3.73 18.67 4.99
C LEU A 21 4.22 17.29 4.60
N ILE A 22 4.60 16.50 5.61
CA ILE A 22 5.19 15.18 5.46
C ILE A 22 4.27 14.17 6.18
N ASP A 23 3.63 13.30 5.42
CA ASP A 23 2.83 12.20 5.97
C ASP A 23 3.74 10.99 6.21
N VAL A 24 3.75 10.50 7.43
CA VAL A 24 4.68 9.50 7.92
C VAL A 24 3.91 8.36 8.58
N LEU A 25 4.28 7.13 8.28
CA LEU A 25 3.94 5.94 9.05
C LEU A 25 5.10 5.64 9.99
N THR A 26 4.85 5.66 11.29
CA THR A 26 5.90 5.45 12.31
C THR A 26 6.00 4.00 12.74
N LYS A 27 7.14 3.66 13.33
CA LYS A 27 7.41 2.34 13.88
C LYS A 27 6.43 1.96 15.02
N ASP A 28 5.92 2.96 15.74
CA ASP A 28 4.89 2.77 16.75
C ASP A 28 3.48 2.64 16.13
N HIS A 29 3.41 2.39 14.82
CA HIS A 29 2.20 2.10 14.05
C HIS A 29 1.20 3.26 13.98
N LEU A 30 1.68 4.47 14.12
CA LEU A 30 0.87 5.68 14.07
C LEU A 30 1.14 6.45 12.76
N PHE A 31 0.09 7.07 12.24
CA PHE A 31 0.19 8.00 11.14
C PHE A 31 0.28 9.42 11.68
N PHE A 32 1.35 10.10 11.33
CA PHE A 32 1.56 11.51 11.68
C PHE A 32 1.71 12.36 10.44
N SER A 33 1.27 13.62 10.56
CA SER A 33 1.61 14.66 9.59
C SER A 33 2.58 15.63 10.25
N PHE A 34 3.78 15.75 9.71
CA PHE A 34 4.82 16.66 10.19
C PHE A 34 4.90 17.89 9.32
N VAL A 35 5.03 19.06 9.95
CA VAL A 35 5.35 20.33 9.26
C VAL A 35 6.85 20.57 9.32
N ALA A 36 7.50 20.51 8.17
CA ALA A 36 8.90 20.90 7.99
C ALA A 36 8.99 22.36 7.59
N ARG A 37 9.25 23.23 8.57
CA ARG A 37 9.25 24.68 8.37
C ARG A 37 10.46 25.15 7.59
N GLY A 38 10.23 26.01 6.60
CA GLY A 38 11.29 26.61 5.80
C GLY A 38 12.01 25.62 4.88
N SER A 39 11.53 24.40 4.72
CA SER A 39 12.20 23.35 3.93
C SER A 39 12.29 23.64 2.43
N LYS A 40 11.50 24.59 1.92
CA LYS A 40 11.59 25.04 0.53
C LYS A 40 12.62 26.14 0.30
N LYS A 41 13.18 26.74 1.38
CA LYS A 41 14.19 27.77 1.24
C LYS A 41 15.50 27.15 0.76
N THR A 42 16.19 27.86 -0.13
CA THR A 42 17.51 27.45 -0.65
C THR A 42 18.58 27.27 0.43
N SER A 43 18.40 27.94 1.58
CA SER A 43 19.25 27.81 2.76
C SER A 43 18.83 26.69 3.72
N SER A 44 17.80 25.89 3.36
CA SER A 44 17.37 24.79 4.23
C SER A 44 18.42 23.68 4.24
N HIS A 45 18.72 23.19 5.44
CA HIS A 45 19.58 22.01 5.64
C HIS A 45 18.78 20.70 5.75
N HIS A 46 17.44 20.79 5.73
CA HIS A 46 16.54 19.65 5.89
C HIS A 46 15.84 19.33 4.57
N HIS A 47 16.30 18.26 3.94
CA HIS A 47 15.68 17.72 2.73
C HIS A 47 15.08 16.36 3.05
N PHE A 48 13.76 16.27 2.96
CA PHE A 48 13.02 15.02 3.11
C PHE A 48 12.62 14.50 1.74
N TYR A 49 12.61 13.18 1.60
CA TYR A 49 12.24 12.51 0.35
C TYR A 49 11.17 11.46 0.61
N ASN A 50 10.27 11.26 -0.35
CA ASN A 50 9.30 10.19 -0.33
C ASN A 50 10.01 8.82 -0.27
N PHE A 51 9.38 7.88 0.38
CA PHE A 51 9.85 6.50 0.49
C PHE A 51 11.23 6.37 1.14
N CYS A 52 11.52 7.26 2.08
CA CYS A 52 12.71 7.18 2.92
C CYS A 52 12.32 6.97 4.37
N LEU A 53 13.12 6.16 5.06
CA LEU A 53 13.00 5.94 6.50
C LEU A 53 13.91 6.94 7.23
N TYR A 54 13.33 7.67 8.17
CA TYR A 54 14.05 8.66 8.98
C TYR A 54 13.87 8.41 10.47
N GLU A 55 14.88 8.79 11.26
CA GLU A 55 14.73 9.12 12.68
C GLU A 55 14.45 10.62 12.78
N PHE A 56 13.20 10.98 13.06
CA PHE A 56 12.75 12.36 13.18
C PHE A 56 12.94 12.89 14.59
N LEU A 57 13.34 14.16 14.71
CA LEU A 57 13.30 14.95 15.93
C LEU A 57 12.10 15.87 15.88
N ILE A 58 11.08 15.62 16.72
CA ILE A 58 9.81 16.33 16.70
C ILE A 58 9.48 17.00 18.03
N ASP A 59 8.59 18.01 17.99
CA ASP A 59 7.94 18.59 19.17
C ASP A 59 6.68 17.79 19.48
N TYR A 60 6.87 16.64 20.14
CA TYR A 60 5.73 15.81 20.55
C TYR A 60 4.95 16.47 21.70
N LYS A 61 3.63 16.63 21.51
CA LYS A 61 2.69 17.07 22.56
C LYS A 61 1.44 16.24 22.44
N ASP A 62 0.98 15.69 23.55
CA ASP A 62 -0.27 14.95 23.59
C ASP A 62 -1.43 15.75 22.96
N ASN A 63 -2.30 15.05 22.25
CA ASN A 63 -3.51 15.58 21.62
C ASN A 63 -3.29 16.54 20.42
N LYS A 64 -2.14 16.55 19.79
CA LYS A 64 -1.95 17.19 18.49
C LYS A 64 -2.06 16.18 17.36
N THR A 65 -2.65 16.61 16.25
CA THR A 65 -2.70 15.83 14.99
C THR A 65 -1.57 16.20 14.04
N MET A 66 -0.85 17.28 14.33
CA MET A 66 0.21 17.82 13.48
C MET A 66 1.38 18.30 14.33
N TYR A 67 2.58 17.86 14.01
CA TYR A 67 3.80 18.15 14.76
C TYR A 67 4.77 18.94 13.89
N THR A 68 5.67 19.70 14.54
CA THR A 68 6.78 20.34 13.82
C THR A 68 7.97 19.39 13.87
N VAL A 69 8.55 19.07 12.72
CA VAL A 69 9.83 18.38 12.64
C VAL A 69 10.97 19.41 12.63
N TYR A 70 11.95 19.18 13.49
CA TYR A 70 13.14 20.03 13.60
C TYR A 70 14.32 19.47 12.86
N ASP A 71 14.44 18.15 12.81
CA ASP A 71 15.53 17.45 12.14
C ASP A 71 15.10 16.04 11.74
N GLY A 72 15.83 15.43 10.80
CA GLY A 72 15.59 14.07 10.36
C GLY A 72 16.87 13.43 9.88
N LYS A 73 17.31 12.40 10.58
CA LYS A 73 18.43 11.56 10.17
C LYS A 73 17.91 10.47 9.22
N LEU A 74 18.38 10.47 7.98
CA LEU A 74 18.08 9.40 7.02
C LEU A 74 18.67 8.06 7.54
N LEU A 75 17.83 7.05 7.64
CA LEU A 75 18.18 5.68 8.01
C LEU A 75 18.27 4.77 6.79
N GLU A 76 17.23 4.75 5.97
CA GLU A 76 17.15 3.94 4.75
C GLU A 76 16.52 4.75 3.62
N ASN A 77 16.99 4.53 2.40
CA ASN A 77 16.47 5.17 1.19
C ASN A 77 15.90 4.12 0.23
N TYR A 78 14.62 4.24 -0.11
CA TYR A 78 13.92 3.39 -1.07
C TYR A 78 13.56 4.12 -2.36
N TYR A 79 14.14 5.30 -2.57
CA TYR A 79 14.03 6.01 -3.83
C TYR A 79 14.65 5.17 -4.95
N ASP A 80 14.05 5.19 -6.13
CA ASP A 80 14.53 4.50 -7.32
C ASP A 80 14.44 5.46 -8.51
N ASP A 81 15.42 5.42 -9.41
CA ASP A 81 15.41 6.24 -10.62
C ASP A 81 14.38 5.78 -11.66
N ASN A 82 13.82 4.58 -11.48
CA ASN A 82 12.76 4.05 -12.32
C ASN A 82 11.41 4.70 -11.97
N MET A 83 10.98 5.64 -12.81
CA MET A 83 9.72 6.38 -12.63
C MET A 83 8.49 5.46 -12.51
N LYS A 84 8.45 4.34 -13.24
CA LYS A 84 7.35 3.37 -13.15
C LYS A 84 7.31 2.73 -11.77
N LEU A 85 8.46 2.36 -11.21
CA LEU A 85 8.54 1.78 -9.87
C LEU A 85 8.19 2.80 -8.79
N MET A 86 8.62 4.06 -8.95
CA MET A 86 8.27 5.14 -8.02
C MET A 86 6.76 5.41 -8.01
N ALA A 87 6.15 5.53 -9.19
CA ALA A 87 4.69 5.70 -9.30
C ALA A 87 3.92 4.49 -8.73
N PHE A 88 4.50 3.28 -8.79
CA PHE A 88 3.93 2.10 -8.16
C PHE A 88 4.00 2.19 -6.62
N LYS A 89 5.11 2.68 -6.06
CA LYS A 89 5.23 2.96 -4.61
C LYS A 89 4.22 4.00 -4.12
N ASP A 90 3.88 5.00 -4.96
CA ASP A 90 2.82 5.97 -4.64
C ASP A 90 1.45 5.29 -4.43
N ILE A 91 1.15 4.21 -5.17
CA ILE A 91 -0.09 3.44 -4.96
C ILE A 91 -0.11 2.84 -3.56
N LEU A 92 0.98 2.20 -3.15
CA LEU A 92 1.07 1.54 -1.84
C LEU A 92 1.05 2.56 -0.69
N ALA A 93 1.70 3.70 -0.88
CA ALA A 93 1.64 4.82 0.07
C ALA A 93 0.21 5.37 0.19
N GLU A 94 -0.51 5.56 -0.93
CA GLU A 94 -1.90 6.00 -0.89
C GLU A 94 -2.80 4.98 -0.19
N VAL A 95 -2.66 3.70 -0.48
CA VAL A 95 -3.38 2.61 0.21
C VAL A 95 -3.12 2.68 1.71
N SER A 96 -1.86 2.82 2.14
CA SER A 96 -1.49 2.92 3.56
C SER A 96 -2.15 4.15 4.22
N ILE A 97 -2.06 5.33 3.60
CA ILE A 97 -2.66 6.57 4.11
C ILE A 97 -4.20 6.43 4.24
N LYS A 98 -4.85 5.80 3.25
CA LYS A 98 -6.29 5.56 3.28
C LYS A 98 -6.70 4.55 4.36
N SER A 99 -5.79 3.67 4.75
CA SER A 99 -5.98 2.63 5.77
C SER A 99 -5.55 3.06 7.18
N LYS A 100 -5.22 4.33 7.42
CA LYS A 100 -4.68 4.85 8.69
C LYS A 100 -5.55 4.58 9.93
N GLU A 101 -6.85 4.43 9.77
CA GLU A 101 -7.79 4.20 10.87
C GLU A 101 -7.78 2.73 11.35
N LEU A 102 -7.16 1.81 10.61
CA LEU A 102 -7.15 0.38 10.94
C LEU A 102 -6.26 0.07 12.14
N LYS A 103 -5.27 0.94 12.45
CA LYS A 103 -4.35 0.84 13.61
C LYS A 103 -3.72 -0.56 13.75
N ASP A 104 -3.31 -1.15 12.65
CA ASP A 104 -2.68 -2.46 12.64
C ASP A 104 -1.18 -2.36 12.95
N TYR A 105 -0.70 -3.19 13.86
CA TYR A 105 0.68 -3.13 14.36
C TYR A 105 1.72 -3.65 13.38
N ASP A 106 1.33 -4.41 12.37
CA ASP A 106 2.27 -4.98 11.40
C ASP A 106 2.39 -4.12 10.13
N MET A 107 1.58 -3.06 9.99
CA MET A 107 1.53 -2.25 8.76
C MET A 107 2.89 -1.61 8.44
N PHE A 108 3.58 -1.09 9.45
CA PHE A 108 4.90 -0.46 9.27
C PHE A 108 5.93 -1.48 8.78
N GLU A 109 6.08 -2.60 9.47
CA GLU A 109 7.06 -3.64 9.12
C GLU A 109 6.74 -4.29 7.77
N ASN A 110 5.46 -4.54 7.49
CA ASN A 110 5.03 -5.10 6.20
C ASN A 110 5.31 -4.15 5.03
N LEU A 111 5.06 -2.86 5.19
CA LEU A 111 5.37 -1.88 4.15
C LEU A 111 6.88 -1.71 3.95
N LEU A 112 7.66 -1.70 5.03
CA LEU A 112 9.13 -1.70 4.95
C LEU A 112 9.64 -2.97 4.26
N PHE A 113 9.10 -4.14 4.59
CA PHE A 113 9.46 -5.38 3.91
C PHE A 113 9.22 -5.28 2.41
N VAL A 114 8.06 -4.72 2.00
CA VAL A 114 7.73 -4.49 0.59
C VAL A 114 8.78 -3.58 -0.06
N PHE A 115 9.07 -2.43 0.52
CA PHE A 115 10.02 -1.48 -0.08
C PHE A 115 11.46 -2.00 -0.12
N ARG A 116 11.89 -2.78 0.88
CA ARG A 116 13.22 -3.42 0.90
C ARG A 116 13.40 -4.48 -0.18
N ASN A 117 12.31 -5.19 -0.54
CA ASN A 117 12.38 -6.35 -1.43
C ASN A 117 11.81 -6.08 -2.83
N MET A 118 11.18 -4.92 -3.05
CA MET A 118 10.56 -4.56 -4.32
C MET A 118 11.58 -4.11 -5.35
N ASN A 119 11.40 -4.59 -6.58
CA ASN A 119 12.11 -4.14 -7.77
C ASN A 119 11.16 -4.19 -8.98
N SER A 120 11.63 -3.76 -10.16
CA SER A 120 10.81 -3.70 -11.37
C SER A 120 10.29 -5.07 -11.87
N ARG A 121 10.87 -6.18 -11.44
CA ARG A 121 10.45 -7.54 -11.86
C ARG A 121 9.36 -8.11 -10.95
N ASN A 122 9.33 -7.72 -9.69
CA ASN A 122 8.41 -8.30 -8.70
C ASN A 122 7.41 -7.29 -8.12
N CYS A 123 7.36 -6.06 -8.63
CA CYS A 123 6.52 -5.00 -8.04
C CYS A 123 5.04 -5.40 -7.96
N TYR A 124 4.50 -6.08 -8.96
CA TYR A 124 3.10 -6.51 -8.96
C TYR A 124 2.83 -7.58 -7.92
N LEU A 125 3.74 -8.55 -7.74
CA LEU A 125 3.63 -9.53 -6.66
C LEU A 125 3.69 -8.86 -5.28
N MET A 126 4.69 -7.98 -5.06
CA MET A 126 4.88 -7.27 -3.79
C MET A 126 3.69 -6.37 -3.46
N GLY A 127 3.18 -5.63 -4.46
CA GLY A 127 1.99 -4.81 -4.31
C GLY A 127 0.74 -5.64 -4.05
N SER A 128 0.58 -6.77 -4.72
CA SER A 128 -0.53 -7.70 -4.50
C SER A 128 -0.51 -8.31 -3.11
N LEU A 129 0.68 -8.68 -2.61
CA LEU A 129 0.85 -9.19 -1.24
C LEU A 129 0.45 -8.13 -0.21
N TYR A 130 0.92 -6.89 -0.39
CA TYR A 130 0.58 -5.79 0.51
C TYR A 130 -0.93 -5.47 0.46
N LEU A 131 -1.51 -5.38 -0.73
CA LEU A 131 -2.93 -5.09 -0.86
C LEU A 131 -3.83 -6.20 -0.30
N SER A 132 -3.44 -7.48 -0.48
CA SER A 132 -4.12 -8.61 0.16
C SER A 132 -4.06 -8.54 1.68
N TYR A 133 -2.93 -8.13 2.25
CA TYR A 133 -2.80 -7.85 3.68
C TYR A 133 -3.76 -6.72 4.12
N ILE A 134 -3.82 -5.61 3.37
CA ILE A 134 -4.75 -4.51 3.68
C ILE A 134 -6.21 -4.97 3.61
N LEU A 135 -6.60 -5.76 2.60
CA LEU A 135 -7.94 -6.37 2.51
C LEU A 135 -8.27 -7.20 3.76
N LYS A 136 -7.29 -7.95 4.26
CA LYS A 136 -7.45 -8.81 5.44
C LYS A 136 -7.67 -7.99 6.71
N ILE A 137 -6.83 -7.00 6.99
CA ILE A 137 -6.98 -6.17 8.19
C ILE A 137 -8.20 -5.25 8.14
N SER A 138 -8.68 -4.92 6.92
CA SER A 138 -9.91 -4.16 6.70
C SER A 138 -11.18 -5.02 6.85
N GLY A 139 -11.04 -6.34 7.02
CA GLY A 139 -12.17 -7.26 7.12
C GLY A 139 -12.95 -7.48 5.82
N ILE A 140 -12.38 -7.12 4.67
CA ILE A 140 -12.99 -7.26 3.34
C ILE A 140 -12.25 -8.26 2.45
N SER A 141 -11.60 -9.27 3.04
CA SER A 141 -10.94 -10.34 2.30
C SER A 141 -11.92 -11.08 1.40
N PRO A 142 -11.55 -11.38 0.15
CA PRO A 142 -12.39 -12.17 -0.73
C PRO A 142 -12.53 -13.62 -0.26
N GLU A 143 -13.71 -14.21 -0.48
CA GLU A 143 -13.87 -15.67 -0.38
C GLU A 143 -13.18 -16.35 -1.56
N VAL A 144 -12.16 -17.15 -1.31
CA VAL A 144 -11.31 -17.75 -2.35
C VAL A 144 -11.24 -19.29 -2.30
N ASP A 145 -12.06 -19.92 -1.48
CA ASP A 145 -12.09 -21.38 -1.38
C ASP A 145 -13.26 -22.01 -2.13
N GLN A 146 -14.35 -21.27 -2.30
CA GLN A 146 -15.60 -21.76 -2.84
C GLN A 146 -16.46 -20.60 -3.39
N CYS A 147 -17.56 -20.96 -4.05
CA CYS A 147 -18.54 -19.98 -4.49
C CYS A 147 -19.20 -19.30 -3.28
N VAL A 148 -19.18 -17.97 -3.24
CA VAL A 148 -19.77 -17.15 -2.16
C VAL A 148 -21.28 -17.39 -1.94
N ILE A 149 -21.99 -17.93 -2.93
CA ILE A 149 -23.44 -18.16 -2.85
C ILE A 149 -23.79 -19.58 -2.42
N CYS A 150 -23.13 -20.62 -2.99
CA CYS A 150 -23.55 -22.01 -2.79
C CYS A 150 -22.45 -22.94 -2.30
N ALA A 151 -21.30 -22.39 -1.92
CA ALA A 151 -20.14 -23.16 -1.45
C ALA A 151 -19.61 -24.24 -2.45
N ASN A 152 -19.96 -24.15 -3.74
CA ASN A 152 -19.40 -25.02 -4.76
C ASN A 152 -17.92 -24.71 -4.96
N LYS A 153 -17.07 -25.74 -4.93
CA LYS A 153 -15.63 -25.61 -5.13
C LYS A 153 -15.20 -25.44 -6.58
N LYS A 154 -16.10 -25.75 -7.54
CA LYS A 154 -15.86 -25.51 -8.97
C LYS A 154 -16.22 -24.07 -9.31
N VAL A 155 -15.26 -23.17 -9.14
CA VAL A 155 -15.38 -21.75 -9.41
C VAL A 155 -14.83 -21.42 -10.79
N VAL A 156 -15.40 -20.41 -11.45
CA VAL A 156 -15.06 -20.02 -12.83
C VAL A 156 -14.82 -18.52 -12.99
N SER A 157 -15.14 -17.72 -11.97
CA SER A 157 -14.96 -16.27 -12.01
C SER A 157 -14.82 -15.68 -10.60
N ILE A 158 -14.54 -14.38 -10.56
CA ILE A 158 -14.45 -13.55 -9.35
C ILE A 158 -15.51 -12.46 -9.46
N SER A 159 -16.46 -12.47 -8.54
CA SER A 159 -17.41 -11.36 -8.41
C SER A 159 -16.87 -10.37 -7.36
N LYS A 160 -16.42 -9.22 -7.85
CA LYS A 160 -15.97 -8.13 -6.96
C LYS A 160 -17.13 -7.65 -6.09
N ARG A 161 -18.34 -7.59 -6.65
CA ARG A 161 -19.55 -7.16 -5.94
C ARG A 161 -20.02 -8.14 -4.87
N LEU A 162 -19.89 -9.45 -5.13
CA LEU A 162 -20.30 -10.48 -4.16
C LEU A 162 -19.18 -10.84 -3.16
N GLY A 163 -17.99 -10.29 -3.34
CA GLY A 163 -16.89 -10.46 -2.40
C GLY A 163 -16.08 -11.75 -2.58
N GLY A 164 -15.98 -12.32 -3.79
CA GLY A 164 -15.14 -13.49 -3.99
C GLY A 164 -15.51 -14.39 -5.18
N PHE A 165 -15.13 -15.65 -5.08
CA PHE A 165 -15.33 -16.63 -6.16
C PHE A 165 -16.80 -16.96 -6.42
N VAL A 166 -17.14 -17.15 -7.70
CA VAL A 166 -18.44 -17.62 -8.15
C VAL A 166 -18.32 -18.82 -9.08
N CYS A 167 -19.26 -19.76 -8.97
CA CYS A 167 -19.39 -20.89 -9.88
C CYS A 167 -20.23 -20.53 -11.10
N LEU A 168 -20.24 -21.38 -12.13
CA LEU A 168 -20.94 -21.14 -13.39
C LEU A 168 -22.44 -20.80 -13.22
N ASN A 169 -23.10 -21.38 -12.22
CA ASN A 169 -24.52 -21.12 -11.96
C ASN A 169 -24.78 -19.75 -11.30
N HIS A 170 -23.75 -19.10 -10.79
CA HIS A 170 -23.87 -17.86 -10.03
C HIS A 170 -23.07 -16.68 -10.62
N VAL A 171 -22.53 -16.84 -11.85
CA VAL A 171 -21.99 -15.72 -12.64
C VAL A 171 -23.15 -14.80 -13.00
N GLN A 172 -23.02 -13.51 -12.70
CA GLN A 172 -24.05 -12.48 -12.93
C GLN A 172 -23.50 -11.33 -13.80
N GLY A 173 -22.89 -11.68 -14.91
CA GLY A 173 -22.30 -10.71 -15.84
C GLY A 173 -20.77 -10.54 -15.69
N GLU A 174 -20.13 -11.28 -14.78
CA GLU A 174 -18.68 -11.37 -14.73
C GLU A 174 -18.17 -12.24 -15.89
N ASP A 175 -17.03 -11.85 -16.45
CA ASP A 175 -16.33 -12.67 -17.45
C ASP A 175 -15.80 -13.96 -16.82
N LEU A 176 -15.82 -15.06 -17.59
CA LEU A 176 -15.14 -16.29 -17.17
C LEU A 176 -13.64 -16.05 -17.17
N MET A 177 -12.99 -16.49 -16.12
CA MET A 177 -11.55 -16.30 -15.93
C MET A 177 -10.76 -17.57 -16.19
N GLU A 178 -9.53 -17.39 -16.64
CA GLU A 178 -8.60 -18.48 -16.77
C GLU A 178 -8.25 -19.10 -15.42
N VAL A 179 -7.99 -20.39 -15.43
CA VAL A 179 -7.68 -21.16 -14.21
C VAL A 179 -6.44 -20.60 -13.51
N ASP A 180 -5.45 -20.09 -14.27
CA ASP A 180 -4.25 -19.50 -13.70
C ASP A 180 -4.54 -18.21 -12.92
N THR A 181 -5.37 -17.33 -13.46
CA THR A 181 -5.82 -16.11 -12.77
C THR A 181 -6.54 -16.43 -11.46
N LEU A 182 -7.46 -17.42 -11.48
CA LEU A 182 -8.15 -17.86 -10.26
C LEU A 182 -7.18 -18.44 -9.22
N LYS A 183 -6.18 -19.22 -9.65
CA LYS A 183 -5.14 -19.76 -8.77
C LYS A 183 -4.28 -18.68 -8.16
N LYS A 184 -3.81 -17.72 -8.94
CA LYS A 184 -3.01 -16.58 -8.47
C LYS A 184 -3.79 -15.73 -7.48
N PHE A 185 -5.06 -15.41 -7.80
CA PHE A 185 -5.93 -14.65 -6.92
C PHE A 185 -6.15 -15.37 -5.57
N ARG A 186 -6.41 -16.70 -5.61
CA ARG A 186 -6.52 -17.49 -4.39
C ARG A 186 -5.22 -17.51 -3.60
N LEU A 187 -4.11 -17.73 -4.27
CA LEU A 187 -2.80 -17.86 -3.64
C LEU A 187 -2.41 -16.57 -2.90
N ILE A 188 -2.55 -15.41 -3.55
CA ILE A 188 -2.15 -14.14 -2.94
C ILE A 188 -3.02 -13.78 -1.74
N ASN A 189 -4.32 -14.10 -1.78
CA ASN A 189 -5.23 -13.86 -0.67
C ASN A 189 -5.08 -14.86 0.50
N LYS A 190 -4.33 -15.94 0.29
CA LYS A 190 -3.90 -16.89 1.34
C LYS A 190 -2.47 -16.65 1.83
N ALA A 191 -1.71 -15.86 1.11
CA ALA A 191 -0.33 -15.57 1.44
C ALA A 191 -0.22 -14.62 2.65
N SER A 192 0.95 -14.65 3.28
CA SER A 192 1.38 -13.70 4.29
C SER A 192 2.86 -13.33 4.06
N PHE A 193 3.33 -12.30 4.72
CA PHE A 193 4.73 -11.91 4.66
C PHE A 193 5.67 -12.99 5.22
N GLU A 194 5.21 -13.76 6.20
CA GLU A 194 5.95 -14.89 6.78
C GLU A 194 6.22 -16.00 5.77
N ASN A 195 5.30 -16.23 4.83
CA ASN A 195 5.44 -17.26 3.81
C ASN A 195 5.79 -16.74 2.42
N TYR A 196 6.34 -15.51 2.32
CA TYR A 196 6.76 -14.88 1.06
C TYR A 196 7.67 -15.78 0.22
N ASP A 197 8.57 -16.54 0.84
CA ASP A 197 9.48 -17.44 0.14
C ASP A 197 8.77 -18.49 -0.73
N VAL A 198 7.54 -18.86 -0.38
CA VAL A 198 6.73 -19.82 -1.15
C VAL A 198 6.19 -19.19 -2.44
N ILE A 199 5.91 -17.90 -2.42
CA ILE A 199 5.26 -17.20 -3.54
C ILE A 199 6.21 -16.36 -4.40
N LYS A 200 7.44 -16.09 -3.93
CA LYS A 200 8.39 -15.16 -4.59
C LYS A 200 8.76 -15.53 -6.02
N CYS A 201 8.59 -16.81 -6.42
CA CYS A 201 8.88 -17.28 -7.77
C CYS A 201 7.68 -17.20 -8.72
N ILE A 202 6.52 -16.72 -8.25
CA ILE A 202 5.32 -16.65 -9.06
C ILE A 202 5.30 -15.31 -9.79
N ASP A 203 5.12 -15.37 -11.08
CA ASP A 203 5.02 -14.19 -11.93
C ASP A 203 3.61 -13.58 -11.83
N PHE A 204 3.54 -12.39 -11.26
CA PHE A 204 2.33 -11.56 -11.20
C PHE A 204 2.41 -10.47 -12.27
N SER A 205 1.38 -10.42 -13.09
CA SER A 205 1.22 -9.37 -14.11
C SER A 205 0.54 -8.13 -13.53
N PHE A 206 0.52 -7.05 -14.32
CA PHE A 206 -0.29 -5.88 -14.03
C PHE A 206 -1.78 -6.23 -13.87
N ASP A 207 -2.31 -7.12 -14.74
CA ASP A 207 -3.73 -7.51 -14.67
C ASP A 207 -4.07 -8.27 -13.39
N ASP A 208 -3.15 -9.10 -12.86
CA ASP A 208 -3.32 -9.76 -11.56
C ASP A 208 -3.40 -8.72 -10.43
N PHE A 209 -2.53 -7.72 -10.43
CA PHE A 209 -2.55 -6.62 -9.45
C PHE A 209 -3.80 -5.73 -9.61
N LYS A 210 -4.14 -5.35 -10.84
CA LYS A 210 -5.33 -4.55 -11.16
C LYS A 210 -6.61 -5.19 -10.65
N LEU A 211 -6.74 -6.52 -10.80
CA LEU A 211 -7.89 -7.27 -10.29
C LEU A 211 -8.07 -7.09 -8.77
N LEU A 212 -6.98 -7.13 -8.02
CA LEU A 212 -7.00 -6.87 -6.57
C LEU A 212 -7.32 -5.41 -6.24
N VAL A 213 -6.77 -4.45 -7.00
CA VAL A 213 -7.09 -3.03 -6.81
C VAL A 213 -8.58 -2.78 -7.05
N GLU A 214 -9.13 -3.30 -8.14
CA GLU A 214 -10.56 -3.16 -8.45
C GLU A 214 -11.45 -3.84 -7.39
N PHE A 215 -10.99 -4.97 -6.82
CA PHE A 215 -11.68 -5.62 -5.70
C PHE A 215 -11.65 -4.73 -4.46
N TYR A 216 -10.48 -4.16 -4.13
CA TYR A 216 -10.31 -3.25 -3.01
C TYR A 216 -11.18 -2.00 -3.16
N GLU A 217 -11.12 -1.32 -4.31
CA GLU A 217 -11.90 -0.10 -4.55
C GLU A 217 -13.41 -0.33 -4.41
N MET A 218 -13.89 -1.48 -4.92
CA MET A 218 -15.33 -1.80 -4.86
C MET A 218 -15.81 -2.10 -3.43
N ASN A 219 -15.00 -2.78 -2.62
CA ASN A 219 -15.42 -3.24 -1.29
C ASN A 219 -15.06 -2.28 -0.16
N SER A 220 -14.10 -1.38 -0.37
CA SER A 220 -13.72 -0.33 0.59
C SER A 220 -14.40 1.02 0.34
N GLU A 221 -15.05 1.20 -0.83
CA GLU A 221 -15.57 2.48 -1.33
C GLU A 221 -14.48 3.57 -1.49
N ILE A 222 -13.22 3.14 -1.56
CA ILE A 222 -12.03 4.01 -1.72
C ILE A 222 -11.54 3.93 -3.16
N ASN A 223 -11.40 5.10 -3.83
CA ASN A 223 -10.77 5.18 -5.14
C ASN A 223 -9.31 5.61 -5.00
N LEU A 224 -8.40 4.90 -5.66
CA LEU A 224 -6.95 5.15 -5.65
C LEU A 224 -6.56 6.05 -6.83
N LYS A 225 -6.26 7.32 -6.53
CA LYS A 225 -5.85 8.30 -7.54
C LYS A 225 -4.51 7.95 -8.16
N SER A 226 -3.55 7.50 -7.36
CA SER A 226 -2.23 7.06 -7.81
C SER A 226 -2.32 5.86 -8.76
N PHE A 227 -3.23 4.92 -8.50
CA PHE A 227 -3.45 3.78 -9.41
C PHE A 227 -4.01 4.24 -10.77
N LYS A 228 -4.95 5.19 -10.77
CA LYS A 228 -5.47 5.77 -12.01
C LYS A 228 -4.36 6.42 -12.83
N ILE A 229 -3.54 7.26 -12.19
CA ILE A 229 -2.39 7.92 -12.83
C ILE A 229 -1.39 6.89 -13.35
N TYR A 230 -1.05 5.88 -12.54
CA TYR A 230 -0.14 4.81 -12.93
C TYR A 230 -0.63 4.11 -14.21
N LYS A 231 -1.89 3.74 -14.26
CA LYS A 231 -2.49 3.07 -15.42
C LYS A 231 -2.45 3.96 -16.67
N GLU A 232 -2.72 5.24 -16.55
CA GLU A 232 -2.70 6.18 -17.67
C GLU A 232 -1.28 6.41 -18.24
N LEU A 233 -0.24 6.30 -17.41
CA LEU A 233 1.15 6.60 -17.81
C LEU A 233 1.95 5.37 -18.26
N PHE A 234 1.63 4.17 -17.78
CA PHE A 234 2.52 3.01 -17.89
C PHE A 234 1.86 1.73 -18.43
N GLU A 235 0.53 1.72 -18.55
CA GLU A 235 -0.26 0.56 -19.01
C GLU A 235 -1.33 0.97 -20.04
#